data_bed93ab69406c986381bd1ae5f4a597c
#
_entry.id   bed93ab69406c986381bd1ae5f4a597c
#
_cell.length_a   1.000
_cell.length_b   1.000
_cell.length_c   1.000
_cell.angle_alpha   90.00
_cell.angle_beta   90.00
_cell.angle_gamma   90.00
#
_symmetry.space_group_name_H-M   'P 1'
#
loop_
_entity.id
_entity.type
_entity.pdbx_description
1 polymer ?
#
loop_
_entity_poly.entity_id
_entity_poly.type
_entity_poly.pdbx_seq_one_letter_code
_entity_poly.pdbx_strand_id
1 'polypeptide(L)' 'MMIYGENIKPIRTMYHVITDGAVCCVEANRCEIARDDGIILFLNKDSVQAMFRLDDVKALWRIV' A
#
# COMPACT_ATOMS: atom_id res chain seq x y z
N MET A 1 -8.19 31.28 7.18
CA MET A 1 -7.86 30.50 7.19
C MET A 1 -7.48 29.96 6.87
N MET A 2 -7.73 29.68 6.83
CA MET A 2 -7.41 28.84 6.72
C MET A 2 -7.04 28.12 6.56
N ILE A 3 -7.27 27.81 6.50
CA ILE A 3 -6.86 27.13 6.51
C ILE A 3 -6.78 26.44 6.02
N TYR A 4 -6.78 26.13 5.67
CA TYR A 4 -6.61 25.28 5.28
C TYR A 4 -5.68 24.61 5.07
N GLY A 5 -5.22 24.91 4.72
CA GLY A 5 -4.11 24.10 4.30
C GLY A 5 -3.76 23.04 5.26
N GLU A 6 -4.07 23.32 6.37
CA GLU A 6 -3.80 22.37 7.39
C GLU A 6 -4.50 21.09 7.18
N ASN A 7 -5.44 21.17 6.36
CA ASN A 7 -6.18 19.97 6.11
C ASN A 7 -5.66 19.18 4.98
N ILE A 8 -4.55 19.61 4.45
CA ILE A 8 -3.99 18.85 3.38
C ILE A 8 -3.35 17.62 4.01
N LYS A 9 -4.10 16.58 4.03
CA LYS A 9 -3.57 15.32 4.45
C LYS A 9 -2.83 14.71 3.28
N PRO A 10 -1.79 13.95 3.55
CA PRO A 10 -1.19 13.17 2.48
C PRO A 10 -2.28 12.34 1.84
N ILE A 11 -2.28 12.29 0.54
CA ILE A 11 -3.23 11.45 -0.15
C ILE A 11 -2.85 10.02 0.16
N ARG A 12 -3.75 9.34 0.83
CA ARG A 12 -3.53 7.96 1.16
C ARG A 12 -4.31 7.10 0.21
N THR A 13 -3.69 6.06 -0.22
CA THR A 13 -4.29 5.13 -1.13
C THR A 13 -4.58 3.85 -0.38
N MET A 14 -5.76 3.30 -0.65
CA MET A 14 -6.11 2.00 -0.11
C MET A 14 -5.89 0.95 -1.16
N TYR A 15 -5.28 -0.14 -0.75
CA TYR A 15 -5.02 -1.27 -1.62
C TYR A 15 -5.72 -2.50 -1.09
N HIS A 16 -6.32 -3.25 -1.98
CA HIS A 16 -6.77 -4.59 -1.65
C HIS A 16 -5.74 -5.58 -2.13
N VAL A 17 -5.32 -6.44 -1.24
CA VAL A 17 -4.34 -7.47 -1.54
C VAL A 17 -4.99 -8.80 -1.25
N ILE A 18 -5.10 -9.64 -2.26
CA ILE A 18 -5.66 -10.97 -2.09
C ILE A 18 -4.52 -11.95 -2.09
N THR A 19 -4.42 -12.66 -0.99
CA THR A 19 -3.44 -13.73 -0.85
C THR A 19 -4.16 -15.06 -0.82
N ASP A 20 -3.41 -16.12 -0.66
CA ASP A 20 -3.97 -17.45 -0.62
C ASP A 20 -4.74 -17.62 0.68
N GLY A 21 -6.02 -17.38 0.65
CA GLY A 21 -6.88 -17.57 1.81
C GLY A 21 -7.19 -16.32 2.60
N ALA A 22 -6.80 -15.14 2.14
CA ALA A 22 -7.09 -13.92 2.87
C ALA A 22 -7.23 -12.73 1.94
N VAL A 23 -8.01 -11.75 2.38
CA VAL A 23 -8.11 -10.46 1.72
C VAL A 23 -7.64 -9.44 2.73
N CYS A 24 -6.62 -8.68 2.37
CA CYS A 24 -6.04 -7.67 3.22
C CYS A 24 -6.31 -6.29 2.63
N CYS A 25 -6.55 -5.33 3.50
CA CYS A 25 -6.72 -3.94 3.10
C CYS A 25 -5.55 -3.16 3.67
N VAL A 26 -4.78 -2.54 2.81
CA VAL A 26 -3.57 -1.82 3.22
C VAL A 26 -3.68 -0.37 2.82
N GLU A 27 -3.44 0.51 3.78
CA GLU A 27 -3.40 1.94 3.53
C GLU A 27 -1.95 2.38 3.42
N ALA A 28 -1.58 2.96 2.30
CA ALA A 28 -0.20 3.38 2.08
C ALA A 28 -0.13 4.47 1.03
N ASN A 29 0.96 5.21 1.02
CA ASN A 29 1.15 6.25 0.03
C ASN A 29 1.56 5.66 -1.32
N ARG A 30 2.30 4.59 -1.29
CA ARG A 30 2.75 3.96 -2.53
C ARG A 30 3.00 2.49 -2.34
N CYS A 31 3.09 1.80 -3.44
CA CYS A 31 3.38 0.39 -3.50
C CYS A 31 4.58 0.19 -4.41
N GLU A 32 5.54 -0.59 -3.97
CA GLU A 32 6.72 -0.89 -4.76
C GLU A 32 6.88 -2.40 -4.88
N ILE A 33 7.25 -2.82 -6.06
CA ILE A 33 7.47 -4.24 -6.32
C ILE A 33 8.96 -4.45 -6.51
N ALA A 34 9.56 -5.20 -5.60
CA ALA A 34 10.96 -5.56 -5.68
C ALA A 34 11.05 -6.97 -6.24
N ARG A 35 11.11 -7.07 -7.56
CA ARG A 35 11.03 -8.36 -8.23
C ARG A 35 12.19 -9.27 -7.90
N ASP A 36 13.37 -8.68 -7.80
CA ASP A 36 14.57 -9.46 -7.51
C ASP A 36 14.51 -10.09 -6.13
N ASP A 37 13.81 -9.44 -5.23
CA ASP A 37 13.66 -9.94 -3.87
C ASP A 37 12.37 -10.74 -3.69
N GLY A 38 11.50 -10.71 -4.68
CA GLY A 38 10.25 -11.43 -4.63
C GLY A 38 9.27 -10.87 -3.61
N ILE A 39 9.26 -9.56 -3.40
CA ILE A 39 8.40 -8.95 -2.41
C ILE A 39 7.69 -7.73 -2.97
N ILE A 40 6.56 -7.41 -2.31
CA ILE A 40 5.79 -6.19 -2.57
C ILE A 40 5.78 -5.41 -1.27
N LEU A 41 6.11 -4.13 -1.38
CA LEU A 41 6.18 -3.24 -0.22
C LEU A 41 5.12 -2.16 -0.34
N PHE A 42 4.47 -1.87 0.78
CA PHE A 42 3.55 -0.74 0.89
C PHE A 42 4.17 0.25 1.85
N LEU A 43 4.33 1.48 1.39
CA LEU A 43 5.13 2.46 2.12
C LEU A 43 4.37 3.75 2.35
N ASN A 44 4.64 4.36 3.50
CA ASN A 44 4.29 5.74 3.79
C ASN A 44 5.59 6.46 4.02
N LYS A 45 5.97 7.29 3.06
CA LYS A 45 7.27 7.96 3.09
C LYS A 45 8.35 6.89 3.17
N ASP A 46 9.11 6.88 4.23
CA ASP A 46 10.20 5.91 4.40
C ASP A 46 9.81 4.74 5.27
N SER A 47 8.55 4.70 5.68
CA SER A 47 8.09 3.69 6.61
C SER A 47 7.38 2.59 5.88
N VAL A 48 7.75 1.35 6.14
CA VAL A 48 7.08 0.19 5.54
C VAL A 48 5.84 -0.11 6.35
N GLN A 49 4.69 -0.07 5.69
CA GLN A 49 3.42 -0.36 6.33
C GLN A 49 3.07 -1.83 6.23
N ALA A 50 3.45 -2.46 5.14
CA ALA A 50 3.17 -3.86 4.94
C ALA A 50 4.13 -4.42 3.90
N MET A 51 4.37 -5.70 3.98
CA MET A 51 5.22 -6.39 3.03
C MET A 51 4.61 -7.76 2.77
N PHE A 52 4.57 -8.14 1.51
CA PHE A 52 4.05 -9.43 1.11
C PHE A 52 5.04 -10.09 0.18
N ARG A 53 5.03 -11.41 0.20
CA ARG A 53 5.81 -12.15 -0.78
C ARG A 53 5.06 -12.14 -2.09
N LEU A 54 5.79 -11.90 -3.15
CA LEU A 54 5.19 -11.81 -4.48
C LEU A 54 4.43 -13.08 -4.84
N ASP A 55 4.96 -14.23 -4.45
CA ASP A 55 4.34 -15.51 -4.75
C ASP A 55 3.02 -15.73 -4.02
N ASP A 56 2.82 -15.04 -2.91
CA ASP A 56 1.61 -15.20 -2.12
C ASP A 56 0.48 -14.32 -2.58
N VAL A 57 0.77 -13.31 -3.38
CA VAL A 57 -0.24 -12.35 -3.81
C VAL A 57 -0.90 -12.85 -5.08
N LYS A 58 -2.22 -13.07 -4.99
CA LYS A 58 -3.01 -13.52 -6.13
C LYS A 58 -3.56 -12.36 -6.93
N ALA A 59 -3.88 -11.27 -6.25
CA ALA A 59 -4.38 -10.08 -6.90
C ALA A 59 -4.10 -8.88 -6.02
N LEU A 60 -3.98 -7.73 -6.65
CA LEU A 60 -3.68 -6.50 -5.97
C LEU A 60 -4.26 -5.37 -6.79
N TRP A 61 -5.04 -4.49 -6.15
CA TRP A 61 -5.52 -3.31 -6.85
C TRP A 61 -5.68 -2.15 -5.88
N ARG A 62 -5.67 -0.98 -6.46
CA ARG A 62 -5.85 0.25 -5.73
C ARG A 62 -7.33 0.59 -5.74
N ILE A 63 -7.87 0.90 -4.58
CA ILE A 63 -9.28 1.21 -4.45
C ILE A 63 -9.52 2.67 -4.74
N VAL A 64 -8.69 3.53 -4.22
CA VAL A 64 -8.84 4.96 -4.44
C VAL A 64 -7.49 5.57 -4.69
#